data_e0e60d76273dc85d4ed03b0c03236ce8
#
_entry.id   e0e60d76273dc85d4ed03b0c03236ce8
#
_cell.length_a   1.000
_cell.length_b   1.000
_cell.length_c   1.000
_cell.angle_alpha   90.00
_cell.angle_beta   90.00
_cell.angle_gamma   90.00
#
_symmetry.space_group_name_H-M   'P 1'
#
loop_
_entity.id
_entity.type
_entity.pdbx_description
1 polymer ?
#
loop_
_entity_poly.entity_id
_entity_poly.type
_entity_poly.pdbx_seq_one_letter_code
_entity_poly.pdbx_strand_id
1 'polypeptide(L)'
;DKLILFIGDTLLIEKEERAIVDYLGFYVKYLQSENNNINLQQIYNLLSDRKNRVFSYIIEIVSEINGYEPYPGSITVCNYHKSKGLEWDCVFLLGMTEFNFPDNIYQKFQCDKWYLKEKYKNPQANIKAEIDLMLQGEVTKNYPKEIKENLIKEKIRLLYVGITRAKEMLILSASAKNS
;
A
#
# COMPACT_ATOMS: atom_id res chain seq x y z
N ASP A 1 23.68 5.99 15.56
CA ASP A 1 23.64 5.83 14.10
C ASP A 1 24.99 5.34 13.56
N LYS A 2 26.11 6.04 13.86
CA LYS A 2 27.45 5.74 13.30
C LYS A 2 27.92 4.31 13.58
N LEU A 3 27.65 3.76 14.76
CA LEU A 3 28.03 2.39 15.13
C LEU A 3 27.28 1.37 14.28
N ILE A 4 25.99 1.61 14.03
CA ILE A 4 25.16 0.73 13.21
C ILE A 4 25.68 0.71 11.77
N LEU A 5 25.96 1.87 11.18
CA LEU A 5 26.51 1.98 9.83
C LEU A 5 27.90 1.35 9.72
N PHE A 6 28.76 1.54 10.74
CA PHE A 6 30.07 0.90 10.78
C PHE A 6 30.00 -0.65 10.81
N ILE A 7 29.04 -1.19 11.57
CA ILE A 7 28.76 -2.64 11.58
C ILE A 7 28.34 -3.12 10.19
N GLY A 8 27.45 -2.39 9.53
CA GLY A 8 27.00 -2.70 8.18
C GLY A 8 28.12 -2.70 7.16
N ASP A 9 29.00 -1.71 7.22
CA ASP A 9 30.13 -1.60 6.29
C ASP A 9 31.22 -2.67 6.52
N THR A 10 31.32 -3.18 7.75
CA THR A 10 32.45 -4.06 8.15
C THR A 10 32.10 -5.54 8.15
N LEU A 11 30.85 -5.89 8.49
CA LEU A 11 30.46 -7.28 8.77
C LEU A 11 29.44 -7.84 7.77
N LEU A 12 28.72 -7.00 7.03
CA LEU A 12 27.63 -7.45 6.17
C LEU A 12 28.08 -7.45 4.70
N ILE A 13 27.89 -8.58 4.06
CA ILE A 13 28.32 -8.83 2.68
C ILE A 13 27.11 -8.76 1.73
N GLU A 14 25.93 -9.15 2.19
CA GLU A 14 24.73 -9.21 1.37
C GLU A 14 24.03 -7.85 1.26
N LYS A 15 23.50 -7.56 0.06
CA LYS A 15 22.85 -6.26 -0.22
C LYS A 15 21.65 -6.00 0.67
N GLU A 16 20.93 -7.04 1.00
CA GLU A 16 19.72 -7.01 1.84
C GLU A 16 20.05 -6.65 3.28
N GLU A 17 21.04 -7.30 3.84
CA GLU A 17 21.53 -7.04 5.19
C GLU A 17 22.03 -5.60 5.31
N ARG A 18 22.77 -5.15 4.31
CA ARG A 18 23.27 -3.78 4.24
C ARG A 18 22.12 -2.77 4.19
N ALA A 19 21.11 -2.99 3.35
CA ALA A 19 19.95 -2.11 3.27
C ALA A 19 19.16 -2.04 4.58
N ILE A 20 19.04 -3.16 5.31
CA ILE A 20 18.42 -3.19 6.64
C ILE A 20 19.21 -2.33 7.61
N VAL A 21 20.53 -2.46 7.62
CA VAL A 21 21.40 -1.70 8.54
C VAL A 21 21.40 -0.22 8.20
N ASP A 22 21.46 0.13 6.94
CA ASP A 22 21.36 1.53 6.49
C ASP A 22 20.02 2.14 6.94
N TYR A 23 18.92 1.42 6.73
CA TYR A 23 17.60 1.89 7.19
C TYR A 23 17.53 2.04 8.71
N LEU A 24 18.05 1.10 9.49
CA LEU A 24 18.10 1.19 10.94
C LEU A 24 18.98 2.38 11.39
N GLY A 25 20.09 2.62 10.73
CA GLY A 25 20.94 3.78 10.98
C GLY A 25 20.20 5.11 10.76
N PHE A 26 19.47 5.23 9.65
CA PHE A 26 18.61 6.38 9.36
C PHE A 26 17.50 6.54 10.39
N TYR A 27 16.84 5.45 10.77
CA TYR A 27 15.77 5.48 11.75
C TYR A 27 16.26 5.94 13.13
N VAL A 28 17.39 5.44 13.59
CA VAL A 28 18.00 5.88 14.86
C VAL A 28 18.39 7.36 14.79
N LYS A 29 18.93 7.81 13.67
CA LYS A 29 19.24 9.23 13.46
C LYS A 29 17.98 10.09 13.49
N TYR A 30 16.89 9.63 12.89
CA TYR A 30 15.59 10.29 12.94
C TYR A 30 15.08 10.40 14.38
N LEU A 31 15.09 9.30 15.16
CA LEU A 31 14.70 9.32 16.56
C LEU A 31 15.53 10.31 17.41
N GLN A 32 16.81 10.42 17.14
CA GLN A 32 17.69 11.38 17.80
C GLN A 32 17.36 12.83 17.40
N SER A 33 16.94 13.08 16.18
CA SER A 33 16.55 14.42 15.75
C SER A 33 15.22 14.88 16.36
N GLU A 34 14.28 13.94 16.57
CA GLU A 34 12.99 14.21 17.22
C GLU A 34 13.15 14.41 18.74
N ASN A 35 14.06 13.69 19.35
CA ASN A 35 14.33 13.77 20.79
C ASN A 35 15.84 13.68 21.09
N ASN A 36 16.46 14.84 21.27
CA ASN A 36 17.90 14.94 21.55
C ASN A 36 18.34 14.21 22.82
N ASN A 37 17.41 13.89 23.74
CA ASN A 37 17.68 13.23 25.01
C ASN A 37 17.37 11.74 24.98
N ILE A 38 17.05 11.18 23.80
CA ILE A 38 16.78 9.74 23.69
C ILE A 38 18.03 8.93 24.05
N ASN A 39 17.89 8.02 25.00
CA ASN A 39 19.00 7.17 25.43
C ASN A 39 18.98 5.79 24.74
N LEU A 40 20.06 5.06 24.86
CA LEU A 40 20.24 3.76 24.22
C LEU A 40 19.16 2.74 24.63
N GLN A 41 18.73 2.75 25.91
CA GLN A 41 17.70 1.85 26.41
C GLN A 41 16.34 2.14 25.77
N GLN A 42 16.01 3.39 25.53
CA GLN A 42 14.77 3.78 24.85
C GLN A 42 14.79 3.35 23.38
N ILE A 43 15.92 3.53 22.69
CA ILE A 43 16.11 3.05 21.31
C ILE A 43 15.96 1.53 21.26
N TYR A 44 16.60 0.80 22.18
CA TYR A 44 16.48 -0.65 22.30
C TYR A 44 15.03 -1.10 22.48
N ASN A 45 14.29 -0.46 23.38
CA ASN A 45 12.89 -0.78 23.63
C ASN A 45 12.03 -0.55 22.38
N LEU A 46 12.26 0.55 21.65
CA LEU A 46 11.54 0.84 20.39
C LEU A 46 11.85 -0.18 19.30
N LEU A 47 13.10 -0.61 19.18
CA LEU A 47 13.51 -1.61 18.19
C LEU A 47 13.14 -3.03 18.61
N SER A 48 12.91 -3.30 19.88
CA SER A 48 12.48 -4.61 20.39
C SER A 48 10.97 -4.82 20.27
N ASP A 49 10.19 -3.75 20.10
CA ASP A 49 8.74 -3.84 19.91
C ASP A 49 8.41 -4.30 18.47
N ARG A 50 8.02 -5.57 18.34
CA ARG A 50 7.62 -6.18 17.06
C ARG A 50 6.40 -5.51 16.39
N LYS A 51 5.63 -4.71 17.12
CA LYS A 51 4.52 -3.93 16.59
C LYS A 51 4.99 -2.61 15.97
N ASN A 52 6.26 -2.26 16.13
CA ASN A 52 6.81 -1.05 15.55
C ASN A 52 6.77 -1.14 14.02
N ARG A 53 6.27 -0.10 13.38
CA ARG A 53 6.18 0.01 11.92
C ARG A 53 7.54 -0.11 11.20
N VAL A 54 8.64 0.11 11.90
CA VAL A 54 9.99 -0.05 11.35
C VAL A 54 10.19 -1.44 10.75
N PHE A 55 9.64 -2.48 11.37
CA PHE A 55 9.76 -3.85 10.85
C PHE A 55 8.97 -4.06 9.54
N SER A 56 7.83 -3.40 9.40
CA SER A 56 7.06 -3.45 8.16
C SER A 56 7.83 -2.79 7.01
N TYR A 57 8.49 -1.67 7.26
CA TYR A 57 9.34 -0.99 6.27
C TYR A 57 10.59 -1.79 5.91
N ILE A 58 11.22 -2.43 6.89
CA ILE A 58 12.38 -3.32 6.64
C ILE A 58 11.98 -4.46 5.69
N ILE A 59 10.85 -5.12 5.94
CA ILE A 59 10.34 -6.20 5.09
C ILE A 59 10.06 -5.67 3.66
N GLU A 60 9.51 -4.47 3.55
CA GLU A 60 9.24 -3.83 2.26
C GLU A 60 10.54 -3.56 1.49
N ILE A 61 11.54 -2.96 2.12
CA ILE A 61 12.86 -2.68 1.52
C ILE A 61 13.53 -3.97 1.04
N VAL A 62 13.57 -5.01 1.86
CA VAL A 62 14.18 -6.30 1.48
C VAL A 62 13.44 -6.92 0.29
N SER A 63 12.10 -6.85 0.28
CA SER A 63 11.30 -7.37 -0.83
C SER A 63 11.48 -6.56 -2.14
N GLU A 64 11.81 -5.28 -2.06
CA GLU A 64 12.10 -4.44 -3.23
C GLU A 64 13.49 -4.71 -3.82
N ILE A 65 14.48 -4.98 -2.98
CA ILE A 65 15.87 -5.22 -3.41
C ILE A 65 16.00 -6.57 -4.11
N ASN A 66 15.39 -7.61 -3.57
CA ASN A 66 15.49 -8.96 -4.11
C ASN A 66 14.56 -9.21 -5.30
N GLY A 67 13.59 -8.33 -5.51
CA GLY A 67 12.45 -8.69 -6.32
C GLY A 67 11.68 -9.86 -5.69
N TYR A 68 10.57 -10.23 -6.32
CA TYR A 68 9.85 -11.41 -5.88
C TYR A 68 10.35 -12.63 -6.68
N GLU A 69 10.99 -13.57 -6.00
CA GLU A 69 11.25 -14.90 -6.54
C GLU A 69 10.26 -15.89 -5.92
N PRO A 70 9.45 -16.60 -6.77
CA PRO A 70 8.54 -17.60 -6.26
C PRO A 70 9.31 -18.76 -5.63
N TYR A 71 9.03 -19.05 -4.37
CA TYR A 71 9.65 -20.17 -3.68
C TYR A 71 8.97 -21.48 -4.12
N PRO A 72 9.69 -22.46 -4.66
CA PRO A 72 9.10 -23.73 -5.07
C PRO A 72 8.32 -24.39 -3.92
N GLY A 73 7.09 -24.83 -4.18
CA GLY A 73 6.23 -25.45 -3.18
C GLY A 73 5.55 -24.49 -2.19
N SER A 74 5.65 -23.20 -2.40
CA SER A 74 4.98 -22.19 -1.58
C SER A 74 3.79 -21.52 -2.30
N ILE A 75 2.84 -21.02 -1.52
CA ILE A 75 1.73 -20.20 -2.01
C ILE A 75 2.06 -18.75 -1.78
N THR A 76 2.02 -17.93 -2.83
CA THR A 76 2.21 -16.49 -2.74
C THR A 76 0.90 -15.79 -2.47
N VAL A 77 0.87 -14.96 -1.43
CA VAL A 77 -0.26 -14.06 -1.15
C VAL A 77 0.20 -12.63 -1.31
N CYS A 78 -0.38 -11.92 -2.25
CA CYS A 78 -0.03 -10.52 -2.52
C CYS A 78 -1.25 -9.70 -2.96
N ASN A 79 -1.14 -8.38 -2.96
CA ASN A 79 -2.15 -7.51 -3.55
C ASN A 79 -1.89 -7.31 -5.05
N TYR A 80 -2.90 -6.76 -5.77
CA TYR A 80 -2.82 -6.53 -7.21
C TYR A 80 -1.63 -5.66 -7.65
N HIS A 81 -1.25 -4.66 -6.86
CA HIS A 81 -0.13 -3.79 -7.18
C HIS A 81 1.21 -4.54 -7.12
N LYS A 82 1.39 -5.35 -6.09
CA LYS A 82 2.61 -6.18 -5.93
C LYS A 82 2.69 -7.33 -6.92
N SER A 83 1.58 -7.74 -7.53
CA SER A 83 1.56 -8.78 -8.58
C SER A 83 1.99 -8.27 -9.95
N LYS A 84 2.15 -6.96 -10.13
CA LYS A 84 2.53 -6.39 -11.43
C LYS A 84 3.90 -6.88 -11.88
N GLY A 85 3.97 -7.42 -13.11
CA GLY A 85 5.21 -7.97 -13.67
C GLY A 85 5.51 -9.41 -13.29
N LEU A 86 4.72 -10.02 -12.39
CA LEU A 86 4.85 -11.41 -11.99
C LEU A 86 3.81 -12.27 -12.70
N GLU A 87 4.06 -13.59 -12.78
CA GLU A 87 3.14 -14.54 -13.38
C GLU A 87 3.22 -15.87 -12.64
N TRP A 88 2.09 -16.58 -12.54
CA TRP A 88 1.97 -17.89 -11.89
C TRP A 88 1.14 -18.81 -12.75
N ASP A 89 1.37 -20.10 -12.66
CA ASP A 89 0.60 -21.11 -13.39
C ASP A 89 -0.88 -21.08 -12.96
N CYS A 90 -1.12 -20.93 -11.66
CA CYS A 90 -2.47 -20.82 -11.09
C CYS A 90 -2.62 -19.59 -10.23
N VAL A 91 -3.69 -18.82 -10.45
CA VAL A 91 -4.01 -17.60 -9.70
C VAL A 91 -5.42 -17.69 -9.12
N PHE A 92 -5.53 -17.42 -7.82
CA PHE A 92 -6.79 -17.27 -7.11
C PHE A 92 -7.06 -15.79 -6.85
N LEU A 93 -8.11 -15.23 -7.45
CA LEU A 93 -8.59 -13.90 -7.14
C LEU A 93 -9.72 -13.99 -6.13
N LEU A 94 -9.45 -13.52 -4.91
CA LEU A 94 -10.39 -13.61 -3.80
C LEU A 94 -11.22 -12.33 -3.67
N GLY A 95 -12.45 -12.49 -3.15
CA GLY A 95 -13.30 -11.36 -2.80
C GLY A 95 -13.88 -10.62 -4.00
N MET A 96 -14.18 -11.31 -5.09
CA MET A 96 -14.88 -10.77 -6.26
C MET A 96 -16.34 -10.51 -5.92
N THR A 97 -16.59 -9.48 -5.13
CA THR A 97 -17.92 -9.06 -4.73
C THR A 97 -18.29 -7.73 -5.36
N GLU A 98 -19.57 -7.46 -5.50
CA GLU A 98 -20.10 -6.20 -6.03
C GLU A 98 -19.55 -4.96 -5.30
N PHE A 99 -19.15 -5.10 -4.02
CA PHE A 99 -18.56 -4.01 -3.23
C PHE A 99 -17.08 -3.79 -3.48
N ASN A 100 -16.36 -4.84 -3.86
CA ASN A 100 -14.91 -4.80 -4.03
C ASN A 100 -14.51 -4.62 -5.49
N PHE A 101 -15.14 -5.38 -6.40
CA PHE A 101 -14.81 -5.38 -7.82
C PHE A 101 -16.02 -5.70 -8.70
N PRO A 102 -16.32 -4.81 -9.69
CA PRO A 102 -15.63 -3.56 -9.95
C PRO A 102 -16.06 -2.38 -9.08
N ASP A 103 -16.92 -2.41 -8.16
CA ASP A 103 -17.56 -1.29 -7.47
C ASP A 103 -18.69 -0.67 -8.32
N ASN A 104 -19.65 -0.03 -7.67
CA ASN A 104 -20.83 0.50 -8.32
C ASN A 104 -20.88 2.04 -8.23
N ILE A 105 -21.19 2.70 -9.33
CA ILE A 105 -21.28 4.16 -9.43
C ILE A 105 -22.36 4.75 -8.47
N TYR A 106 -23.40 3.97 -8.17
CA TYR A 106 -24.50 4.37 -7.30
C TYR A 106 -24.21 4.17 -5.82
N GLN A 107 -23.13 3.45 -5.47
CA GLN A 107 -22.75 3.30 -4.07
C GLN A 107 -22.15 4.60 -3.53
N LYS A 108 -22.39 4.85 -2.24
CA LYS A 108 -21.78 5.99 -1.56
C LYS A 108 -20.27 5.90 -1.60
N PHE A 109 -19.61 7.05 -1.71
CA PHE A 109 -18.16 7.12 -1.65
C PHE A 109 -17.68 6.59 -0.30
N GLN A 110 -16.90 5.51 -0.32
CA GLN A 110 -16.30 4.96 0.88
C GLN A 110 -15.00 5.71 1.18
N CYS A 111 -14.94 6.31 2.34
CA CYS A 111 -13.76 6.99 2.86
C CYS A 111 -13.37 6.34 4.18
N ASP A 112 -12.09 6.15 4.42
CA ASP A 112 -11.55 5.62 5.68
C ASP A 112 -11.97 6.47 6.90
N LYS A 113 -12.34 7.70 6.64
CA LYS A 113 -12.85 8.65 7.65
C LYS A 113 -14.39 8.60 7.74
N TRP A 114 -14.91 7.45 8.15
CA TRP A 114 -16.34 7.18 8.26
C TRP A 114 -17.13 8.19 9.12
N TYR A 115 -16.44 8.85 10.07
CA TYR A 115 -17.01 9.86 10.97
C TYR A 115 -17.26 11.23 10.31
N LEU A 116 -16.74 11.46 9.10
CA LEU A 116 -16.97 12.70 8.38
C LEU A 116 -18.40 12.76 7.81
N LYS A 117 -18.98 13.96 7.78
CA LYS A 117 -20.23 14.21 7.04
C LYS A 117 -20.05 13.88 5.57
N GLU A 118 -21.11 13.38 4.91
CA GLU A 118 -21.07 12.93 3.50
C GLU A 118 -20.40 13.93 2.55
N LYS A 119 -20.66 15.23 2.72
CA LYS A 119 -20.03 16.28 1.90
C LYS A 119 -18.51 16.36 2.00
N TYR A 120 -17.92 15.83 3.06
CA TYR A 120 -16.46 15.87 3.27
C TYR A 120 -15.77 14.52 3.01
N LYS A 121 -16.54 13.48 2.69
CA LYS A 121 -15.98 12.14 2.42
C LYS A 121 -15.22 12.05 1.11
N ASN A 122 -15.44 13.01 0.20
CA ASN A 122 -14.72 13.08 -1.06
C ASN A 122 -13.92 14.39 -1.16
N PRO A 123 -12.76 14.51 -0.50
CA PRO A 123 -11.98 15.74 -0.48
C PRO A 123 -11.49 16.16 -1.87
N GLN A 124 -11.23 15.22 -2.78
CA GLN A 124 -10.80 15.56 -4.14
C GLN A 124 -11.92 16.25 -4.93
N ALA A 125 -13.16 15.78 -4.80
CA ALA A 125 -14.30 16.43 -5.44
C ALA A 125 -14.53 17.84 -4.91
N ASN A 126 -14.39 18.03 -3.59
CA ASN A 126 -14.55 19.33 -2.98
C ASN A 126 -13.47 20.32 -3.45
N ILE A 127 -12.19 19.88 -3.45
CA ILE A 127 -11.09 20.74 -3.91
C ILE A 127 -11.28 21.13 -5.38
N LYS A 128 -11.67 20.21 -6.27
CA LYS A 128 -11.93 20.53 -7.65
C LYS A 128 -13.09 21.50 -7.82
N ALA A 129 -14.17 21.34 -7.05
CA ALA A 129 -15.31 22.24 -7.08
C ALA A 129 -14.93 23.67 -6.59
N GLU A 130 -14.14 23.78 -5.53
CA GLU A 130 -13.64 25.07 -5.03
C GLU A 130 -12.71 25.75 -6.04
N ILE A 131 -11.84 25.01 -6.72
CA ILE A 131 -10.99 25.54 -7.77
C ILE A 131 -11.84 26.08 -8.94
N ASP A 132 -12.86 25.36 -9.40
CA ASP A 132 -13.75 25.83 -10.46
C ASP A 132 -14.47 27.12 -10.03
N LEU A 133 -14.98 27.14 -8.79
CA LEU A 133 -15.66 28.31 -8.26
C LEU A 133 -14.73 29.54 -8.25
N MET A 134 -13.48 29.35 -7.86
CA MET A 134 -12.48 30.44 -7.84
C MET A 134 -12.10 30.92 -9.23
N LEU A 135 -12.00 30.02 -10.22
CA LEU A 135 -11.52 30.37 -11.56
C LEU A 135 -12.63 30.80 -12.51
N GLN A 136 -13.83 30.20 -12.40
CA GLN A 136 -14.93 30.36 -13.36
C GLN A 136 -16.17 31.01 -12.74
N GLY A 137 -16.20 31.17 -11.42
CA GLY A 137 -17.35 31.71 -10.71
C GLY A 137 -18.50 30.71 -10.49
N GLU A 138 -18.40 29.52 -11.05
CA GLU A 138 -19.41 28.46 -10.90
C GLU A 138 -18.80 27.05 -10.99
N VAL A 139 -19.49 26.06 -10.46
CA VAL A 139 -19.09 24.65 -10.54
C VAL A 139 -19.72 24.02 -11.77
N THR A 140 -18.94 23.79 -12.81
CA THR A 140 -19.41 23.34 -14.13
C THR A 140 -19.60 21.82 -14.26
N LYS A 141 -19.02 21.02 -13.34
CA LYS A 141 -18.97 19.57 -13.44
C LYS A 141 -19.45 18.87 -12.16
N ASN A 142 -19.97 17.67 -12.32
CA ASN A 142 -20.27 16.79 -11.19
C ASN A 142 -19.01 16.02 -10.77
N TYR A 143 -18.14 16.66 -10.01
CA TYR A 143 -16.87 16.08 -9.56
C TYR A 143 -17.01 14.79 -8.72
N PRO A 144 -18.00 14.64 -7.83
CA PRO A 144 -18.23 13.38 -7.13
C PRO A 144 -18.44 12.20 -8.08
N LYS A 145 -19.21 12.39 -9.14
CA LYS A 145 -19.46 11.38 -10.17
C LYS A 145 -18.19 11.07 -10.97
N GLU A 146 -17.51 12.11 -11.45
CA GLU A 146 -16.25 11.97 -12.21
C GLU A 146 -15.19 11.17 -11.43
N ILE A 147 -15.00 11.50 -10.16
CA ILE A 147 -14.03 10.81 -9.31
C ILE A 147 -14.44 9.36 -9.08
N LYS A 148 -15.74 9.09 -8.86
CA LYS A 148 -16.22 7.73 -8.69
C LYS A 148 -16.00 6.89 -9.97
N GLU A 149 -16.28 7.46 -11.13
CA GLU A 149 -16.01 6.79 -12.43
C GLU A 149 -14.51 6.48 -12.59
N ASN A 150 -13.63 7.40 -12.22
CA ASN A 150 -12.19 7.17 -12.28
C ASN A 150 -11.72 6.08 -11.32
N LEU A 151 -12.27 6.02 -10.12
CA LEU A 151 -12.00 4.94 -9.17
C LEU A 151 -12.45 3.58 -9.71
N ILE A 152 -13.63 3.51 -10.33
CA ILE A 152 -14.13 2.27 -10.96
C ILE A 152 -13.19 1.84 -12.10
N LYS A 153 -12.79 2.78 -12.96
CA LYS A 153 -11.82 2.49 -14.04
C LYS A 153 -10.50 1.95 -13.50
N GLU A 154 -10.02 2.52 -12.40
CA GLU A 154 -8.78 2.05 -11.77
C GLU A 154 -8.94 0.65 -11.19
N LYS A 155 -10.04 0.35 -10.50
CA LYS A 155 -10.34 -1.00 -10.02
C LYS A 155 -10.43 -2.02 -11.17
N ILE A 156 -11.04 -1.66 -12.29
CA ILE A 156 -11.09 -2.51 -13.49
C ILE A 156 -9.67 -2.78 -14.03
N ARG A 157 -8.81 -1.77 -14.07
CA ARG A 157 -7.40 -1.94 -14.47
C ARG A 157 -6.65 -2.88 -13.53
N LEU A 158 -6.86 -2.74 -12.21
CA LEU A 158 -6.27 -3.64 -11.23
C LEU A 158 -6.78 -5.08 -11.37
N LEU A 159 -8.07 -5.25 -11.63
CA LEU A 159 -8.65 -6.57 -11.93
C LEU A 159 -8.01 -7.18 -13.18
N TYR A 160 -7.84 -6.41 -14.24
CA TYR A 160 -7.16 -6.85 -15.46
C TYR A 160 -5.71 -7.29 -15.14
N VAL A 161 -4.98 -6.52 -14.32
CA VAL A 161 -3.63 -6.92 -13.86
C VAL A 161 -3.69 -8.28 -13.17
N GLY A 162 -4.62 -8.50 -12.22
CA GLY A 162 -4.76 -9.77 -11.52
C GLY A 162 -5.08 -10.94 -12.44
N ILE A 163 -6.02 -10.77 -13.37
CA ILE A 163 -6.41 -11.80 -14.34
C ILE A 163 -5.23 -12.20 -15.23
N THR A 164 -4.48 -11.23 -15.71
CA THR A 164 -3.34 -11.47 -16.62
C THR A 164 -2.11 -12.05 -15.93
N ARG A 165 -2.17 -12.31 -14.63
CA ARG A 165 -1.08 -13.01 -13.89
C ARG A 165 -1.15 -14.53 -14.03
N ALA A 166 -2.30 -15.08 -14.40
CA ALA A 166 -2.48 -16.52 -14.59
C ALA A 166 -1.95 -16.96 -15.95
N LYS A 167 -1.05 -17.95 -15.96
CA LYS A 167 -0.55 -18.60 -17.17
C LYS A 167 -1.49 -19.69 -17.65
N GLU A 168 -1.95 -20.55 -16.74
CA GLU A 168 -2.70 -21.75 -17.07
C GLU A 168 -4.11 -21.75 -16.45
N MET A 169 -4.23 -21.34 -15.19
CA MET A 169 -5.49 -21.44 -14.45
C MET A 169 -5.81 -20.16 -13.67
N LEU A 170 -7.02 -19.66 -13.84
CA LEU A 170 -7.57 -18.57 -13.07
C LEU A 170 -8.81 -19.02 -12.31
N ILE A 171 -8.81 -18.82 -11.00
CA ILE A 171 -9.93 -19.14 -10.11
C ILE A 171 -10.45 -17.85 -9.47
N LEU A 172 -11.72 -17.58 -9.65
CA LEU A 172 -12.39 -16.42 -9.07
C LEU A 172 -13.25 -16.86 -7.88
N SER A 173 -13.08 -16.21 -6.74
CA SER A 173 -13.88 -16.47 -5.54
C SER A 173 -14.74 -15.26 -5.20
N ALA A 174 -16.04 -15.47 -5.09
CA ALA A 174 -17.01 -14.48 -4.66
C ALA A 174 -17.86 -15.04 -3.53
N SER A 175 -18.17 -14.22 -2.52
CA SER A 175 -19.19 -14.58 -1.54
C SER A 175 -20.57 -14.20 -2.07
N ALA A 176 -21.51 -15.15 -2.11
CA ALA A 176 -22.91 -14.83 -2.36
C ALA A 176 -23.44 -14.03 -1.15
N LYS A 177 -24.15 -12.93 -1.42
CA LYS A 177 -24.95 -12.28 -0.38
C LYS A 177 -26.06 -13.25 0.00
N ASN A 178 -26.07 -13.73 1.22
CA ASN A 178 -27.29 -14.33 1.75
C ASN A 178 -28.32 -13.22 1.83
N SER A 179 -29.34 -13.29 0.98
CA SER A 179 -30.52 -12.44 0.96
C SER A 179 -31.39 -12.67 2.20
#